data_d8592af558e298e18ab168a600b02d9f
#
_entry.id   d8592af558e298e18ab168a600b02d9f
#
_cell.length_a   1.000
_cell.length_b   1.000
_cell.length_c   1.000
_cell.angle_alpha   90.00
_cell.angle_beta   90.00
_cell.angle_gamma   90.00
#
_symmetry.space_group_name_H-M   'P 1'
#
loop_
_entity.id
_entity.type
_entity.pdbx_description
1 polymer ?
#
loop_
_entity_poly.entity_id
_entity_poly.type
_entity_poly.pdbx_seq_one_letter_code
_entity_poly.pdbx_strand_id
1 'polypeptide(L)'
;MRRVEKRTTALGSGKTQFEATETWLGTAPNPHAQGRIKFHRDINGVQTAYTYEPNNSYGSLYKVTKETQVSGKAVHGQSTRQIRYVSAQGNDMRIEDYVLLSNGTWKLVEAMDYEYDCENRWIKRTRANGRITEREMMCCGPLWERDEDGILTTYSYNTARQLVEVIRSATETTPEMITSY
;
A
#
# COMPACT_ATOMS: atom_id res chain seq x y z
N MET A 1 -5.68 16.53 -22.10
CA MET A 1 -4.50 17.40 -21.85
C MET A 1 -3.56 16.65 -20.93
N ARG A 2 -2.27 16.67 -21.18
CA ARG A 2 -1.22 15.94 -20.45
C ARG A 2 -0.33 16.97 -19.74
N ARG A 3 -0.15 16.86 -18.42
CA ARG A 3 0.84 17.68 -17.71
C ARG A 3 2.11 16.85 -17.53
N VAL A 4 3.23 17.39 -17.94
CA VAL A 4 4.56 16.80 -17.71
C VAL A 4 5.36 17.79 -16.89
N GLU A 5 5.77 17.38 -15.71
CA GLU A 5 6.74 18.11 -14.89
C GLU A 5 8.10 17.43 -15.04
N LYS A 6 9.12 18.19 -15.40
CA LYS A 6 10.48 17.69 -15.53
C LYS A 6 11.41 18.52 -14.66
N ARG A 7 12.13 17.86 -13.78
CA ARG A 7 13.23 18.43 -13.00
C ARG A 7 14.56 17.91 -13.52
N THR A 8 15.48 18.79 -13.82
CA THR A 8 16.83 18.41 -14.32
C THR A 8 17.85 18.82 -13.26
N THR A 9 18.74 17.91 -12.89
CA THR A 9 19.88 18.18 -12.02
C THR A 9 21.15 17.98 -12.82
N ALA A 10 21.98 19.03 -12.94
CA ALA A 10 23.29 18.94 -13.56
C ALA A 10 24.25 18.19 -12.64
N LEU A 11 24.80 17.09 -13.12
CA LEU A 11 25.94 16.41 -12.50
C LEU A 11 27.21 16.90 -13.18
N GLY A 12 28.26 17.15 -12.43
CA GLY A 12 29.57 17.46 -12.99
C GLY A 12 29.94 16.49 -14.14
N SER A 13 30.77 16.87 -15.09
CA SER A 13 31.17 16.08 -16.27
C SER A 13 30.13 16.00 -17.42
N GLY A 14 29.23 16.98 -17.56
CA GLY A 14 28.27 17.05 -18.68
C GLY A 14 27.14 16.03 -18.61
N LYS A 15 27.02 15.28 -17.53
CA LYS A 15 25.91 14.36 -17.30
C LYS A 15 24.76 15.09 -16.62
N THR A 16 23.54 14.87 -17.11
CA THR A 16 22.29 15.36 -16.50
C THR A 16 21.43 14.18 -16.07
N GLN A 17 20.95 14.25 -14.82
CA GLN A 17 19.86 13.39 -14.36
C GLN A 17 18.56 14.18 -14.43
N PHE A 18 17.46 13.50 -14.71
CA PHE A 18 16.15 14.15 -14.73
C PHE A 18 15.08 13.28 -14.08
N GLU A 19 14.22 13.95 -13.37
CA GLU A 19 12.97 13.42 -12.85
C GLU A 19 11.83 13.90 -13.74
N ALA A 20 10.86 13.04 -14.03
CA ALA A 20 9.70 13.38 -14.83
C ALA A 20 8.44 12.74 -14.26
N THR A 21 7.38 13.53 -14.17
CA THR A 21 6.05 13.05 -13.78
C THR A 21 5.04 13.43 -14.86
N GLU A 22 4.23 12.46 -15.27
CA GLU A 22 3.14 12.64 -16.21
C GLU A 22 1.80 12.33 -15.50
N THR A 23 0.84 13.24 -15.64
CA THR A 23 -0.48 13.13 -15.01
C THR A 23 -1.57 13.08 -16.08
N TRP A 24 -2.61 12.27 -15.87
CA TRP A 24 -3.80 12.27 -16.70
C TRP A 24 -4.63 13.54 -16.46
N LEU A 25 -4.81 14.37 -17.50
CA LEU A 25 -5.64 15.56 -17.45
C LEU A 25 -6.66 15.54 -18.62
N GLY A 26 -7.92 15.66 -18.29
CA GLY A 26 -9.00 15.80 -19.25
C GLY A 26 -9.45 14.50 -19.91
N THR A 27 -8.76 14.01 -20.94
CA THR A 27 -9.09 12.78 -21.66
C THR A 27 -8.44 11.54 -21.05
N ALA A 28 -8.71 11.26 -19.79
CA ALA A 28 -8.30 10.01 -19.16
C ALA A 28 -9.07 8.82 -19.76
N PRO A 29 -8.49 7.61 -19.83
CA PRO A 29 -9.15 6.43 -20.37
C PRO A 29 -10.41 6.05 -19.60
N ASN A 30 -10.53 6.48 -18.35
CA ASN A 30 -11.70 6.32 -17.49
C ASN A 30 -11.70 7.37 -16.37
N PRO A 31 -12.86 7.59 -15.67
CA PRO A 31 -13.00 8.58 -14.60
C PRO A 31 -12.00 8.39 -13.45
N HIS A 32 -11.62 7.14 -13.17
CA HIS A 32 -10.73 6.81 -12.05
C HIS A 32 -9.26 7.22 -12.30
N ALA A 33 -8.89 7.47 -13.55
CA ALA A 33 -7.53 7.92 -13.93
C ALA A 33 -7.39 9.44 -13.91
N GLN A 34 -8.49 10.19 -13.99
CA GLN A 34 -8.45 11.64 -14.15
C GLN A 34 -7.75 12.33 -12.98
N GLY A 35 -6.81 13.22 -13.28
CA GLY A 35 -6.04 13.96 -12.28
C GLY A 35 -4.95 13.13 -11.56
N ARG A 36 -4.81 11.85 -11.89
CA ARG A 36 -3.85 10.95 -11.25
C ARG A 36 -2.58 10.77 -12.07
N ILE A 37 -1.50 10.37 -11.39
CA ILE A 37 -0.22 10.10 -12.03
C ILE A 37 -0.37 8.92 -12.98
N LYS A 38 0.07 9.11 -14.22
CA LYS A 38 0.20 8.07 -15.23
C LYS A 38 1.58 7.41 -15.20
N PHE A 39 2.60 8.23 -14.98
CA PHE A 39 3.98 7.84 -15.11
C PHE A 39 4.87 8.73 -14.24
N HIS A 40 5.84 8.11 -13.61
CA HIS A 40 6.90 8.81 -12.88
C HIS A 40 8.25 8.17 -13.22
N ARG A 41 9.27 8.99 -13.44
CA ARG A 41 10.65 8.57 -13.57
C ARG A 41 11.49 9.32 -12.55
N ASP A 42 12.18 8.57 -11.70
CA ASP A 42 13.08 9.16 -10.70
C ASP A 42 14.43 9.55 -11.31
N ILE A 43 15.25 10.20 -10.48
CA ILE A 43 16.59 10.67 -10.85
C ILE A 43 17.54 9.53 -11.22
N ASN A 44 17.33 8.33 -10.71
CA ASN A 44 18.12 7.13 -10.99
C ASN A 44 17.68 6.39 -12.27
N GLY A 45 16.65 6.92 -12.95
CA GLY A 45 16.10 6.33 -14.16
C GLY A 45 15.10 5.20 -13.90
N VAL A 46 14.72 4.95 -12.64
CA VAL A 46 13.65 4.02 -12.30
C VAL A 46 12.32 4.62 -12.74
N GLN A 47 11.57 3.84 -13.50
CA GLN A 47 10.27 4.27 -14.04
C GLN A 47 9.14 3.54 -13.32
N THR A 48 8.12 4.29 -12.95
CA THR A 48 6.90 3.75 -12.36
C THR A 48 5.72 4.19 -13.23
N ALA A 49 5.00 3.23 -13.80
CA ALA A 49 3.79 3.44 -14.56
C ALA A 49 2.57 3.07 -13.72
N TYR A 50 1.47 3.82 -13.91
CA TYR A 50 0.21 3.59 -13.23
C TYR A 50 -0.91 3.41 -14.24
N THR A 51 -1.71 2.38 -14.07
CA THR A 51 -2.97 2.20 -14.79
C THR A 51 -4.13 2.15 -13.79
N TYR A 52 -5.28 2.65 -14.21
CA TYR A 52 -6.50 2.72 -13.41
C TYR A 52 -7.61 2.09 -14.23
N GLU A 53 -8.27 1.05 -13.71
CA GLU A 53 -9.30 0.32 -14.44
C GLU A 53 -10.50 0.10 -13.55
N PRO A 54 -11.74 0.22 -14.06
CA PRO A 54 -12.93 -0.19 -13.32
C PRO A 54 -12.81 -1.64 -12.87
N ASN A 55 -13.21 -1.94 -11.67
CA ASN A 55 -13.17 -3.29 -11.12
C ASN A 55 -14.24 -3.46 -10.04
N ASN A 56 -14.82 -4.66 -9.94
CA ASN A 56 -15.83 -5.01 -8.93
C ASN A 56 -15.45 -6.24 -8.09
N SER A 57 -14.21 -6.73 -8.22
CA SER A 57 -13.72 -7.82 -7.38
C SER A 57 -13.40 -7.32 -5.97
N TYR A 58 -13.55 -8.17 -4.98
CA TYR A 58 -13.22 -7.87 -3.58
C TYR A 58 -13.96 -6.65 -3.00
N GLY A 59 -15.14 -6.29 -3.53
CA GLY A 59 -15.85 -5.07 -3.11
C GLY A 59 -15.22 -3.76 -3.59
N SER A 60 -14.30 -3.81 -4.55
CA SER A 60 -13.65 -2.64 -5.11
C SER A 60 -14.52 -1.94 -6.16
N LEU A 61 -14.26 -0.65 -6.39
CA LEU A 61 -14.82 0.14 -7.49
C LEU A 61 -13.86 0.20 -8.69
N TYR A 62 -12.56 0.21 -8.41
CA TYR A 62 -11.52 0.23 -9.44
C TYR A 62 -10.24 -0.45 -8.92
N LYS A 63 -9.36 -0.85 -9.83
CA LYS A 63 -8.01 -1.30 -9.50
C LYS A 63 -6.97 -0.33 -10.01
N VAL A 64 -5.88 -0.21 -9.27
CA VAL A 64 -4.68 0.54 -9.64
C VAL A 64 -3.55 -0.45 -9.82
N THR A 65 -2.96 -0.50 -11.00
CA THR A 65 -1.74 -1.27 -11.25
C THR A 65 -0.56 -0.30 -11.29
N LYS A 66 0.41 -0.51 -10.41
CA LYS A 66 1.67 0.20 -10.36
C LYS A 66 2.78 -0.74 -10.80
N GLU A 67 3.47 -0.42 -11.89
CA GLU A 67 4.63 -1.18 -12.37
C GLU A 67 5.89 -0.34 -12.23
N THR A 68 6.90 -0.89 -11.57
CA THR A 68 8.22 -0.25 -11.41
C THR A 68 9.25 -1.02 -12.23
N GLN A 69 9.99 -0.29 -13.07
CA GLN A 69 10.95 -0.84 -14.01
C GLN A 69 12.25 -0.04 -13.97
N VAL A 70 13.39 -0.74 -14.06
CA VAL A 70 14.70 -0.10 -14.12
C VAL A 70 14.99 0.36 -15.56
N SER A 71 15.39 1.62 -15.74
CA SER A 71 15.70 2.21 -17.05
C SER A 71 14.59 2.04 -18.11
N GLY A 72 13.33 1.95 -17.67
CA GLY A 72 12.16 1.81 -18.56
C GLY A 72 12.04 0.46 -19.26
N LYS A 73 12.75 -0.54 -18.80
CA LYS A 73 12.68 -1.91 -19.29
C LYS A 73 12.29 -2.86 -18.17
N ALA A 74 11.48 -3.84 -18.50
CA ALA A 74 11.16 -4.92 -17.59
C ALA A 74 12.40 -5.83 -17.42
N VAL A 75 12.98 -5.81 -16.22
CA VAL A 75 14.16 -6.62 -15.87
C VAL A 75 13.73 -7.62 -14.80
N HIS A 76 13.95 -8.91 -15.05
CA HIS A 76 13.63 -9.97 -14.10
C HIS A 76 14.33 -9.75 -12.76
N GLY A 77 13.65 -10.04 -11.65
CA GLY A 77 14.15 -9.85 -10.30
C GLY A 77 14.30 -8.38 -9.84
N GLN A 78 14.15 -7.39 -10.75
CA GLN A 78 14.24 -5.97 -10.43
C GLN A 78 12.95 -5.20 -10.73
N SER A 79 12.10 -5.75 -11.60
CA SER A 79 10.80 -5.15 -11.89
C SER A 79 9.75 -5.71 -10.95
N THR A 80 8.95 -4.81 -10.40
CA THR A 80 7.85 -5.14 -9.48
C THR A 80 6.54 -4.60 -10.01
N ARG A 81 5.46 -5.29 -9.68
CA ARG A 81 4.09 -4.85 -9.95
C ARG A 81 3.29 -4.93 -8.66
N GLN A 82 2.58 -3.88 -8.34
CA GLN A 82 1.60 -3.87 -7.26
C GLN A 82 0.22 -3.61 -7.85
N ILE A 83 -0.77 -4.40 -7.49
CA ILE A 83 -2.18 -4.20 -7.85
C ILE A 83 -2.94 -3.89 -6.57
N ARG A 84 -3.63 -2.75 -6.55
CA ARG A 84 -4.50 -2.33 -5.45
C ARG A 84 -5.94 -2.32 -5.93
N TYR A 85 -6.80 -3.00 -5.21
CA TYR A 85 -8.25 -3.02 -5.43
C TYR A 85 -8.88 -2.02 -4.45
N VAL A 86 -9.45 -0.95 -4.98
CA VAL A 86 -9.85 0.22 -4.19
C VAL A 86 -11.36 0.37 -4.15
N SER A 87 -11.93 0.52 -2.96
CA SER A 87 -13.37 0.71 -2.74
C SER A 87 -13.84 2.11 -3.20
N ALA A 88 -15.16 2.32 -3.17
CA ALA A 88 -15.77 3.63 -3.44
C ALA A 88 -15.31 4.72 -2.46
N GLN A 89 -14.99 4.35 -1.22
CA GLN A 89 -14.47 5.23 -0.18
C GLN A 89 -12.97 5.52 -0.30
N GLY A 90 -12.27 4.84 -1.22
CA GLY A 90 -10.84 5.01 -1.43
C GLY A 90 -9.96 4.04 -0.61
N ASN A 91 -10.57 3.09 0.09
CA ASN A 91 -9.86 2.09 0.90
C ASN A 91 -9.32 0.96 0.02
N ASP A 92 -8.15 0.44 0.36
CA ASP A 92 -7.61 -0.77 -0.25
C ASP A 92 -8.36 -2.00 0.27
N MET A 93 -9.10 -2.67 -0.58
CA MET A 93 -9.79 -3.92 -0.24
C MET A 93 -8.85 -5.12 -0.35
N ARG A 94 -7.91 -5.03 -1.31
CA ARG A 94 -6.85 -6.02 -1.52
C ARG A 94 -5.64 -5.37 -2.15
N ILE A 95 -4.45 -5.80 -1.73
CA ILE A 95 -3.16 -5.44 -2.35
C ILE A 95 -2.46 -6.73 -2.75
N GLU A 96 -1.91 -6.76 -3.96
CA GLU A 96 -1.14 -7.86 -4.50
C GLU A 96 0.21 -7.36 -4.99
N ASP A 97 1.29 -7.99 -4.54
CA ASP A 97 2.65 -7.69 -4.95
C ASP A 97 3.24 -8.81 -5.79
N TYR A 98 3.84 -8.44 -6.92
CA TYR A 98 4.40 -9.36 -7.90
C TYR A 98 5.86 -9.02 -8.22
N VAL A 99 6.61 -10.04 -8.59
CA VAL A 99 7.96 -9.92 -9.14
C VAL A 99 8.01 -10.53 -10.55
N LEU A 100 8.78 -9.92 -11.44
CA LEU A 100 8.99 -10.44 -12.80
C LEU A 100 10.03 -11.57 -12.78
N LEU A 101 9.63 -12.75 -13.25
CA LEU A 101 10.52 -13.91 -13.40
C LEU A 101 11.31 -13.85 -14.71
N SER A 102 12.38 -14.65 -14.80
CA SER A 102 13.23 -14.76 -15.99
C SER A 102 12.50 -15.22 -17.26
N ASN A 103 11.39 -15.95 -17.11
CA ASN A 103 10.56 -16.39 -18.24
C ASN A 103 9.56 -15.29 -18.71
N GLY A 104 9.62 -14.08 -18.17
CA GLY A 104 8.74 -12.96 -18.52
C GLY A 104 7.35 -13.01 -17.85
N THR A 105 7.10 -13.95 -16.94
CA THR A 105 5.83 -14.01 -16.21
C THR A 105 5.92 -13.28 -14.85
N TRP A 106 4.78 -12.73 -14.41
CA TRP A 106 4.64 -12.12 -13.10
C TRP A 106 4.27 -13.19 -12.07
N LYS A 107 5.09 -13.32 -11.03
CA LYS A 107 4.83 -14.22 -9.89
C LYS A 107 4.27 -13.40 -8.74
N LEU A 108 3.10 -13.80 -8.22
CA LEU A 108 2.56 -13.27 -6.97
C LEU A 108 3.51 -13.63 -5.82
N VAL A 109 3.95 -12.63 -5.08
CA VAL A 109 4.83 -12.76 -3.92
C VAL A 109 4.02 -12.67 -2.64
N GLU A 110 3.11 -11.68 -2.59
CA GLU A 110 2.26 -11.44 -1.44
C GLU A 110 0.89 -10.94 -1.90
N ALA A 111 -0.14 -11.31 -1.12
CA ALA A 111 -1.46 -10.70 -1.22
C ALA A 111 -2.01 -10.46 0.17
N MET A 112 -2.70 -9.34 0.33
CA MET A 112 -3.30 -8.93 1.61
C MET A 112 -4.70 -8.40 1.36
N ASP A 113 -5.68 -9.02 2.01
CA ASP A 113 -7.07 -8.58 2.04
C ASP A 113 -7.32 -7.72 3.28
N TYR A 114 -8.20 -6.72 3.15
CA TYR A 114 -8.54 -5.79 4.22
C TYR A 114 -10.04 -5.74 4.44
N GLU A 115 -10.45 -5.71 5.71
CA GLU A 115 -11.81 -5.41 6.15
C GLU A 115 -11.81 -4.11 6.97
N TYR A 116 -12.90 -3.33 6.86
CA TYR A 116 -13.01 -2.01 7.47
C TYR A 116 -14.29 -1.90 8.30
N ASP A 117 -14.25 -1.09 9.35
CA ASP A 117 -15.42 -0.70 10.11
C ASP A 117 -16.23 0.41 9.38
N CYS A 118 -17.34 0.81 9.99
CA CYS A 118 -18.21 1.87 9.45
C CYS A 118 -17.55 3.27 9.41
N GLU A 119 -16.43 3.46 10.09
CA GLU A 119 -15.64 4.70 10.10
C GLU A 119 -14.44 4.65 9.14
N ASN A 120 -14.38 3.63 8.26
CA ASN A 120 -13.30 3.40 7.30
C ASN A 120 -11.92 3.14 7.94
N ARG A 121 -11.88 2.60 9.16
CA ARG A 121 -10.66 2.14 9.80
C ARG A 121 -10.54 0.63 9.55
N TRP A 122 -9.35 0.16 9.11
CA TRP A 122 -9.18 -1.29 8.92
C TRP A 122 -9.29 -2.01 10.29
N ILE A 123 -10.00 -3.13 10.30
CA ILE A 123 -10.21 -3.96 11.50
C ILE A 123 -9.63 -5.36 11.33
N LYS A 124 -9.39 -5.78 10.08
CA LYS A 124 -8.79 -7.07 9.80
C LYS A 124 -7.93 -7.03 8.56
N ARG A 125 -6.80 -7.72 8.60
CA ARG A 125 -5.92 -7.99 7.45
C ARG A 125 -5.70 -9.49 7.37
N THR A 126 -5.85 -10.05 6.18
CA THR A 126 -5.61 -11.48 5.91
C THR A 126 -4.56 -11.61 4.81
N ARG A 127 -3.44 -12.24 5.11
CA ARG A 127 -2.40 -12.56 4.12
C ARG A 127 -2.79 -13.76 3.26
N ALA A 128 -2.17 -13.91 2.08
CA ALA A 128 -2.38 -15.06 1.20
C ALA A 128 -2.10 -16.42 1.85
N ASN A 129 -1.23 -16.46 2.86
CA ASN A 129 -0.93 -17.68 3.64
C ASN A 129 -1.94 -17.98 4.74
N GLY A 130 -3.03 -17.19 4.84
CA GLY A 130 -4.07 -17.34 5.85
C GLY A 130 -3.75 -16.70 7.21
N ARG A 131 -2.59 -16.07 7.39
CA ARG A 131 -2.29 -15.33 8.62
C ARG A 131 -3.16 -14.09 8.72
N ILE A 132 -3.66 -13.83 9.91
CA ILE A 132 -4.64 -12.79 10.19
C ILE A 132 -4.09 -11.84 11.26
N THR A 133 -4.25 -10.54 11.04
CA THR A 133 -4.16 -9.50 12.06
C THR A 133 -5.54 -8.90 12.23
N GLU A 134 -6.03 -8.83 13.47
CA GLU A 134 -7.34 -8.27 13.78
C GLU A 134 -7.21 -7.20 14.84
N ARG A 135 -8.11 -6.22 14.83
CA ARG A 135 -8.21 -5.22 15.89
C ARG A 135 -9.62 -4.69 16.02
N GLU A 136 -9.94 -4.26 17.21
CA GLU A 136 -11.15 -3.49 17.49
C GLU A 136 -10.76 -2.02 17.75
N MET A 137 -11.51 -1.11 17.16
CA MET A 137 -11.24 0.32 17.26
C MET A 137 -12.31 1.00 18.10
N MET A 138 -11.90 1.87 19.01
CA MET A 138 -12.78 2.81 19.69
C MET A 138 -12.48 4.25 19.25
N CYS A 139 -13.18 5.22 19.81
CA CYS A 139 -13.03 6.64 19.43
C CYS A 139 -11.61 7.22 19.63
N CYS A 140 -10.80 6.60 20.48
CA CYS A 140 -9.50 7.13 20.89
C CYS A 140 -8.32 6.39 20.25
N GLY A 141 -8.57 5.19 19.73
CA GLY A 141 -7.55 4.30 19.18
C GLY A 141 -7.99 2.84 19.23
N PRO A 142 -7.09 1.88 19.07
CA PRO A 142 -7.42 0.47 19.21
C PRO A 142 -7.80 0.13 20.65
N LEU A 143 -8.84 -0.68 20.82
CA LEU A 143 -9.19 -1.29 22.10
C LEU A 143 -8.30 -2.51 22.35
N TRP A 144 -8.14 -3.30 21.28
CA TRP A 144 -7.20 -4.42 21.25
C TRP A 144 -6.73 -4.68 19.82
N GLU A 145 -5.60 -5.37 19.73
CA GLU A 145 -5.04 -5.86 18.47
C GLU A 145 -4.49 -7.28 18.70
N ARG A 146 -4.76 -8.19 17.77
CA ARG A 146 -4.16 -9.52 17.69
C ARG A 146 -3.29 -9.60 16.46
N ASP A 147 -2.00 -9.89 16.65
CA ASP A 147 -1.04 -10.01 15.56
C ASP A 147 -1.14 -11.37 14.83
N GLU A 148 -0.34 -11.55 13.79
CA GLU A 148 -0.31 -12.75 12.96
C GLU A 148 0.11 -14.02 13.69
N ASP A 149 0.76 -13.90 14.85
CA ASP A 149 1.16 -15.00 15.72
C ASP A 149 0.13 -15.26 16.84
N GLY A 150 -1.00 -14.55 16.80
CA GLY A 150 -2.11 -14.66 17.74
C GLY A 150 -1.90 -13.92 19.06
N ILE A 151 -0.84 -13.13 19.18
CA ILE A 151 -0.54 -12.39 20.41
C ILE A 151 -1.51 -11.21 20.52
N LEU A 152 -2.19 -11.16 21.67
CA LEU A 152 -3.15 -10.10 21.99
C LEU A 152 -2.44 -8.94 22.68
N THR A 153 -2.69 -7.73 22.20
CA THR A 153 -2.32 -6.47 22.84
C THR A 153 -3.58 -5.69 23.15
N THR A 154 -3.77 -5.27 24.38
CA THR A 154 -4.91 -4.45 24.84
C THR A 154 -4.44 -3.05 25.21
N TYR A 155 -5.31 -2.08 25.03
CA TYR A 155 -5.03 -0.65 25.22
C TYR A 155 -6.08 -0.04 26.15
N SER A 156 -5.64 0.72 27.14
CA SER A 156 -6.52 1.42 28.09
C SER A 156 -6.34 2.92 27.97
N TYR A 157 -7.44 3.66 28.06
CA TYR A 157 -7.46 5.12 27.91
C TYR A 157 -8.14 5.78 29.12
N ASN A 158 -7.64 6.96 29.50
CA ASN A 158 -8.29 7.75 30.54
C ASN A 158 -9.51 8.51 30.02
N THR A 159 -10.19 9.22 30.87
CA THR A 159 -11.38 10.03 30.53
C THR A 159 -11.06 11.17 29.55
N ALA A 160 -9.81 11.62 29.47
CA ALA A 160 -9.33 12.58 28.50
C ALA A 160 -8.92 11.94 27.16
N ARG A 161 -9.20 10.64 26.97
CA ARG A 161 -8.89 9.85 25.78
C ARG A 161 -7.39 9.71 25.48
N GLN A 162 -6.56 9.82 26.50
CA GLN A 162 -5.12 9.59 26.40
C GLN A 162 -4.81 8.14 26.76
N LEU A 163 -3.91 7.51 26.01
CA LEU A 163 -3.43 6.16 26.30
C LEU A 163 -2.74 6.15 27.68
N VAL A 164 -3.14 5.23 28.55
CA VAL A 164 -2.57 5.12 29.90
C VAL A 164 -1.92 3.77 30.15
N GLU A 165 -2.31 2.74 29.41
CA GLU A 165 -1.74 1.43 29.59
C GLU A 165 -1.79 0.62 28.31
N VAL A 166 -0.75 -0.18 28.07
CA VAL A 166 -0.66 -1.19 27.01
C VAL A 166 -0.23 -2.50 27.66
N ILE A 167 -1.04 -3.54 27.47
CA ILE A 167 -0.73 -4.88 27.94
C ILE A 167 -0.58 -5.80 26.73
N ARG A 168 0.59 -6.38 26.56
CA ARG A 168 0.84 -7.43 25.59
C ARG A 168 0.86 -8.77 26.30
N SER A 169 -0.02 -9.68 25.89
CA SER A 169 -0.14 -10.99 26.49
C SER A 169 1.14 -11.81 26.41
N ALA A 170 1.38 -12.62 27.43
CA ALA A 170 2.46 -13.60 27.45
C ALA A 170 2.34 -14.61 26.30
N THR A 171 3.46 -15.11 25.84
CA THR A 171 3.59 -16.28 24.98
C THR A 171 4.36 -17.37 25.69
N GLU A 172 4.52 -18.56 25.10
CA GLU A 172 5.36 -19.62 25.67
C GLU A 172 6.81 -19.18 25.94
N THR A 173 7.31 -18.21 25.14
CA THR A 173 8.71 -17.76 25.18
C THR A 173 8.91 -16.34 25.66
N THR A 174 7.85 -15.56 25.79
CA THR A 174 7.91 -14.13 26.16
C THR A 174 6.92 -13.84 27.27
N PRO A 175 7.36 -13.26 28.40
CA PRO A 175 6.46 -12.89 29.50
C PRO A 175 5.48 -11.79 29.06
N GLU A 176 4.41 -11.63 29.82
CA GLU A 176 3.50 -10.49 29.68
C GLU A 176 4.28 -9.18 29.85
N MET A 177 3.98 -8.22 29.00
CA MET A 177 4.59 -6.87 29.05
C MET A 177 3.49 -5.85 29.34
N ILE A 178 3.68 -5.08 30.39
CA ILE A 178 2.79 -3.98 30.77
C ILE A 178 3.59 -2.68 30.66
N THR A 179 3.07 -1.72 29.93
CA THR A 179 3.62 -0.38 29.82
C THR A 179 2.56 0.63 30.24
N SER A 180 2.87 1.42 31.26
CA SER A 180 2.00 2.51 31.76
C SER A 180 2.58 3.88 31.39
N TYR A 181 1.70 4.86 31.09
CA TYR A 181 2.05 6.22 30.61
C TYR A 181 1.53 7.29 31.53
#